data_b044f2855cec0e22c90b8211c354a7ed
#
_entry.id   b044f2855cec0e22c90b8211c354a7ed
#
_cell.length_a   1.000
_cell.length_b   1.000
_cell.length_c   1.000
_cell.angle_alpha   90.00
_cell.angle_beta   90.00
_cell.angle_gamma   90.00
#
_symmetry.space_group_name_H-M   'P 1'
#
loop_
_entity.id
_entity.type
_entity.pdbx_description
1 polymer ?
#
loop_
_entity_poly.entity_id
_entity_poly.type
_entity_poly.pdbx_seq_one_letter_code
_entity_poly.pdbx_strand_id
1 'polypeptide(L)'
;MPAVYVRPNLPATISSVADLFTHRLTFLPENAEALLRDVPAAPGVFALRGSDPASEPYLTRAADLRRRMRRLLAPPEALDEHGNPVLSKRLNLRNRVRFIDYTRTGSDFESTLLLYKASREAFGAEEARRRLRLYPPYFLRITMSHPHPRVYSTNRLSKKSLAETFGPFPSRAAAERYADAVLDLFLLRRCHEDLSPHPEH
;
A
#
# COMPACT_ATOMS: atom_id res chain seq x y z
N MET A 1 -33.76 8.78 4.19
CA MET A 1 -32.55 8.70 3.34
C MET A 1 -31.34 8.79 4.25
N PRO A 2 -30.38 7.87 4.26
CA PRO A 2 -29.17 8.03 5.03
C PRO A 2 -28.37 9.19 4.43
N ALA A 3 -27.99 10.16 5.28
CA ALA A 3 -27.25 11.32 4.86
C ALA A 3 -25.84 10.92 4.40
N VAL A 4 -25.55 11.06 3.11
CA VAL A 4 -24.18 10.99 2.57
C VAL A 4 -23.50 12.29 2.92
N TYR A 5 -22.60 12.27 3.88
CA TYR A 5 -21.80 13.44 4.23
C TYR A 5 -20.61 13.55 3.29
N VAL A 6 -20.62 14.52 2.40
CA VAL A 6 -19.46 14.86 1.53
C VAL A 6 -18.70 16.00 2.21
N ARG A 7 -17.44 15.78 2.59
CA ARG A 7 -16.58 16.86 3.12
C ARG A 7 -15.97 17.65 1.96
N PRO A 8 -16.15 18.97 1.89
CA PRO A 8 -15.35 19.84 1.06
C PRO A 8 -14.03 20.15 1.78
N ASN A 9 -12.90 19.95 1.12
CA ASN A 9 -11.53 20.25 1.53
C ASN A 9 -10.96 19.42 2.71
N LEU A 10 -9.84 18.75 2.44
CA LEU A 10 -9.01 18.09 3.46
C LEU A 10 -8.41 19.14 4.39
N PRO A 11 -8.61 19.07 5.72
CA PRO A 11 -7.95 19.94 6.66
C PRO A 11 -6.43 19.72 6.67
N ALA A 12 -5.68 20.79 6.97
CA ALA A 12 -4.22 20.76 7.03
C ALA A 12 -3.65 19.83 8.13
N THR A 13 -4.48 19.41 9.09
CA THR A 13 -4.13 18.46 10.14
C THR A 13 -5.07 17.28 10.08
N ILE A 14 -4.53 16.11 9.76
CA ILE A 14 -5.24 14.82 9.78
C ILE A 14 -5.29 14.37 11.24
N SER A 15 -6.47 14.35 11.84
CA SER A 15 -6.67 13.95 13.24
C SER A 15 -7.14 12.50 13.41
N SER A 16 -7.59 11.87 12.33
CA SER A 16 -8.01 10.46 12.33
C SER A 16 -7.96 9.83 10.94
N VAL A 17 -7.91 8.50 10.90
CA VAL A 17 -8.01 7.73 9.63
C VAL A 17 -9.23 8.15 8.80
N ALA A 18 -10.34 8.44 9.48
CA ALA A 18 -11.58 8.83 8.82
C ALA A 18 -11.50 10.17 8.09
N ASP A 19 -10.57 11.06 8.47
CA ASP A 19 -10.39 12.37 7.84
C ASP A 19 -9.70 12.27 6.47
N LEU A 20 -9.08 11.12 6.18
CA LEU A 20 -8.49 10.83 4.88
C LEU A 20 -9.53 10.45 3.80
N PHE A 21 -10.75 10.13 4.20
CA PHE A 21 -11.79 9.68 3.28
C PHE A 21 -12.81 10.78 3.00
N THR A 22 -13.26 10.87 1.75
CA THR A 22 -14.22 11.89 1.29
C THR A 22 -15.67 11.56 1.64
N HIS A 23 -15.99 10.28 1.85
CA HIS A 23 -17.33 9.81 2.14
C HIS A 23 -17.33 8.95 3.40
N ARG A 24 -18.36 9.14 4.22
CA ARG A 24 -18.63 8.32 5.41
C ARG A 24 -20.08 7.89 5.43
N LEU A 25 -20.30 6.59 5.61
CA LEU A 25 -21.61 5.98 5.73
C LEU A 25 -21.72 5.24 7.05
N THR A 26 -22.88 5.35 7.69
CA THR A 26 -23.23 4.48 8.82
C THR A 26 -23.86 3.21 8.28
N PHE A 27 -23.28 2.06 8.65
CA PHE A 27 -23.70 0.76 8.19
C PHE A 27 -24.54 0.05 9.25
N LEU A 28 -25.73 -0.39 8.83
CA LEU A 28 -26.57 -1.30 9.58
C LEU A 28 -26.89 -2.50 8.68
N PRO A 29 -26.88 -3.74 9.20
CA PRO A 29 -27.16 -4.92 8.40
C PRO A 29 -28.51 -4.86 7.66
N GLU A 30 -29.52 -4.25 8.26
CA GLU A 30 -30.88 -4.14 7.70
C GLU A 30 -30.96 -3.28 6.45
N ASN A 31 -30.15 -2.24 6.36
CA ASN A 31 -30.15 -1.29 5.22
C ASN A 31 -29.00 -1.49 4.24
N ALA A 32 -28.26 -2.60 4.38
CA ALA A 32 -27.03 -2.86 3.62
C ALA A 32 -27.22 -2.78 2.10
N GLU A 33 -28.30 -3.33 1.56
CA GLU A 33 -28.53 -3.32 0.12
C GLU A 33 -28.81 -1.93 -0.43
N ALA A 34 -29.65 -1.15 0.24
CA ALA A 34 -29.95 0.23 -0.16
C ALA A 34 -28.66 1.10 -0.11
N LEU A 35 -27.95 1.01 1.00
CA LEU A 35 -26.72 1.77 1.23
C LEU A 35 -25.62 1.41 0.20
N LEU A 36 -25.45 0.14 -0.12
CA LEU A 36 -24.43 -0.31 -1.07
C LEU A 36 -24.82 -0.05 -2.54
N ARG A 37 -26.06 0.29 -2.85
CA ARG A 37 -26.45 0.79 -4.18
C ARG A 37 -25.85 2.19 -4.44
N ASP A 38 -25.75 3.02 -3.40
CA ASP A 38 -25.25 4.39 -3.52
C ASP A 38 -23.71 4.45 -3.59
N VAL A 39 -23.01 3.39 -3.15
CA VAL A 39 -21.55 3.28 -3.32
C VAL A 39 -21.22 3.16 -4.81
N PRO A 40 -20.28 3.96 -5.35
CA PRO A 40 -19.93 3.92 -6.76
C PRO A 40 -19.27 2.59 -7.18
N ALA A 41 -19.63 2.10 -8.38
CA ALA A 41 -18.93 1.00 -9.04
C ALA A 41 -17.66 1.56 -9.73
N ALA A 42 -16.68 1.96 -8.96
CA ALA A 42 -15.47 2.65 -9.40
C ALA A 42 -14.27 2.26 -8.53
N PRO A 43 -13.03 2.47 -9.03
CA PRO A 43 -11.83 2.27 -8.23
C PRO A 43 -11.79 3.20 -7.02
N GLY A 44 -11.19 2.70 -5.93
CA GLY A 44 -11.00 3.50 -4.74
C GLY A 44 -10.42 2.74 -3.55
N VAL A 45 -10.31 3.47 -2.44
CA VAL A 45 -9.84 2.96 -1.15
C VAL A 45 -10.98 3.11 -0.14
N PHE A 46 -11.09 2.13 0.75
CA PHE A 46 -12.09 2.18 1.80
C PHE A 46 -11.60 1.57 3.12
N ALA A 47 -12.21 2.04 4.20
CA ALA A 47 -12.06 1.55 5.56
C ALA A 47 -13.40 1.03 6.07
N LEU A 48 -13.40 -0.16 6.68
CA LEU A 48 -14.52 -0.69 7.43
C LEU A 48 -14.15 -0.63 8.92
N ARG A 49 -14.96 0.05 9.71
CA ARG A 49 -14.72 0.25 11.14
C ARG A 49 -15.88 -0.28 11.98
N GLY A 50 -15.54 -0.83 13.14
CA GLY A 50 -16.49 -1.22 14.17
C GLY A 50 -17.05 -0.03 14.96
N SER A 51 -17.82 -0.34 16.00
CA SER A 51 -18.31 0.65 16.97
C SER A 51 -17.22 1.11 17.94
N ASP A 52 -16.25 0.26 18.24
CA ASP A 52 -15.14 0.57 19.11
C ASP A 52 -14.04 1.34 18.35
N PRO A 53 -13.75 2.59 18.74
CA PRO A 53 -12.69 3.39 18.11
C PRO A 53 -11.28 2.80 18.26
N ALA A 54 -11.05 1.96 19.28
CA ALA A 54 -9.76 1.31 19.51
C ALA A 54 -9.56 0.07 18.62
N SER A 55 -10.62 -0.44 17.98
CA SER A 55 -10.51 -1.58 17.09
C SER A 55 -9.82 -1.21 15.77
N GLU A 56 -8.94 -2.10 15.31
CA GLU A 56 -8.25 -1.90 14.03
C GLU A 56 -9.26 -1.87 12.86
N PRO A 57 -9.17 -0.85 11.98
CA PRO A 57 -9.99 -0.78 10.78
C PRO A 57 -9.54 -1.82 9.74
N TYR A 58 -10.48 -2.36 8.99
CA TYR A 58 -10.16 -3.09 7.77
C TYR A 58 -9.95 -2.11 6.61
N LEU A 59 -8.70 -1.94 6.18
CA LEU A 59 -8.31 -1.02 5.12
C LEU A 59 -7.95 -1.79 3.85
N THR A 60 -8.48 -1.38 2.70
CA THR A 60 -8.11 -1.98 1.42
C THR A 60 -8.45 -1.06 0.24
N ARG A 61 -7.84 -1.33 -0.90
CA ARG A 61 -8.22 -0.76 -2.21
C ARG A 61 -9.06 -1.75 -3.01
N ALA A 62 -9.86 -1.27 -3.91
CA ALA A 62 -10.65 -2.07 -4.82
C ALA A 62 -10.73 -1.42 -6.20
N ALA A 63 -10.75 -2.24 -7.26
CA ALA A 63 -11.05 -1.79 -8.62
C ALA A 63 -12.54 -1.45 -8.79
N ASP A 64 -13.39 -2.00 -7.93
CA ASP A 64 -14.82 -1.70 -7.84
C ASP A 64 -15.22 -1.73 -6.37
N LEU A 65 -15.42 -0.54 -5.78
CA LEU A 65 -15.80 -0.34 -4.39
C LEU A 65 -17.09 -1.08 -4.04
N ARG A 66 -18.15 -0.89 -4.85
CA ARG A 66 -19.47 -1.48 -4.62
C ARG A 66 -19.40 -3.00 -4.59
N ARG A 67 -18.78 -3.61 -5.60
CA ARG A 67 -18.66 -5.07 -5.71
C ARG A 67 -17.84 -5.64 -4.55
N ARG A 68 -16.76 -4.98 -4.17
CA ARG A 68 -15.90 -5.44 -3.06
C ARG A 68 -16.62 -5.35 -1.71
N MET A 69 -17.28 -4.24 -1.44
CA MET A 69 -18.05 -4.04 -0.20
C MET A 69 -19.21 -5.00 -0.10
N ARG A 70 -19.97 -5.20 -1.19
CA ARG A 70 -21.05 -6.22 -1.22
C ARG A 70 -20.53 -7.58 -0.83
N ARG A 71 -19.40 -8.01 -1.35
CA ARG A 71 -18.81 -9.31 -1.03
C ARG A 71 -18.39 -9.45 0.45
N LEU A 72 -17.92 -8.37 1.07
CA LEU A 72 -17.50 -8.36 2.47
C LEU A 72 -18.65 -8.21 3.47
N LEU A 73 -19.76 -7.61 3.03
CA LEU A 73 -20.92 -7.25 3.86
C LEU A 73 -22.20 -7.99 3.46
N ALA A 74 -22.10 -8.99 2.57
CA ALA A 74 -23.22 -9.82 2.16
C ALA A 74 -23.85 -10.54 3.36
N PRO A 75 -25.14 -10.85 3.31
CA PRO A 75 -25.73 -11.80 4.25
C PRO A 75 -25.03 -13.17 4.12
N PRO A 76 -25.04 -14.02 5.17
CA PRO A 76 -24.48 -15.37 5.07
C PRO A 76 -25.17 -16.14 3.93
N GLU A 77 -24.38 -16.84 3.12
CA GLU A 77 -24.85 -17.51 1.90
C GLU A 77 -25.75 -18.73 2.21
N ALA A 78 -25.59 -19.33 3.38
CA ALA A 78 -26.41 -20.44 3.83
C ALA A 78 -26.57 -20.40 5.36
N LEU A 79 -27.74 -20.84 5.82
CA LEU A 79 -28.01 -21.14 7.23
C LEU A 79 -28.08 -22.67 7.37
N ASP A 80 -27.63 -23.19 8.51
CA ASP A 80 -27.81 -24.58 8.87
C ASP A 80 -29.31 -24.88 9.25
N GLU A 81 -29.61 -26.13 9.53
CA GLU A 81 -30.97 -26.56 9.94
C GLU A 81 -31.46 -25.87 11.23
N HIS A 82 -30.54 -25.25 11.99
CA HIS A 82 -30.84 -24.53 13.23
C HIS A 82 -30.83 -22.99 13.03
N GLY A 83 -30.72 -22.50 11.78
CA GLY A 83 -30.72 -21.08 11.49
C GLY A 83 -29.37 -20.37 11.74
N ASN A 84 -28.29 -21.09 12.03
CA ASN A 84 -26.97 -20.50 12.22
C ASN A 84 -26.23 -20.34 10.88
N PRO A 85 -25.38 -19.29 10.73
CA PRO A 85 -24.59 -19.13 9.53
C PRO A 85 -23.61 -20.29 9.33
N VAL A 86 -23.68 -20.95 8.19
CA VAL A 86 -22.70 -21.97 7.81
C VAL A 86 -21.33 -21.31 7.69
N LEU A 87 -20.31 -21.93 8.28
CA LEU A 87 -18.92 -21.44 8.23
C LEU A 87 -18.43 -21.37 6.79
N SER A 88 -18.36 -20.16 6.26
CA SER A 88 -17.77 -19.87 4.95
C SER A 88 -16.28 -19.57 5.09
N LYS A 89 -15.45 -20.07 4.16
CA LYS A 89 -14.03 -19.69 4.05
C LYS A 89 -13.85 -18.24 3.61
N ARG A 90 -14.91 -17.53 3.24
CA ARG A 90 -14.90 -16.14 2.80
C ARG A 90 -14.94 -15.20 3.99
N LEU A 91 -14.08 -14.19 3.96
CA LEU A 91 -14.12 -13.11 4.96
C LEU A 91 -15.46 -12.38 4.87
N ASN A 92 -16.20 -12.39 5.97
CA ASN A 92 -17.44 -11.64 6.13
C ASN A 92 -17.31 -10.72 7.36
N LEU A 93 -17.56 -9.44 7.16
CA LEU A 93 -17.42 -8.41 8.19
C LEU A 93 -18.76 -7.77 8.58
N ARG A 94 -19.89 -8.27 8.04
CA ARG A 94 -21.22 -7.69 8.18
C ARG A 94 -21.59 -7.32 9.61
N ASN A 95 -21.37 -8.22 10.54
CA ASN A 95 -21.78 -8.05 11.95
C ASN A 95 -20.80 -7.20 12.78
N ARG A 96 -19.60 -6.94 12.24
CA ARG A 96 -18.53 -6.20 12.93
C ARG A 96 -18.46 -4.74 12.51
N VAL A 97 -18.96 -4.40 11.32
CA VAL A 97 -18.88 -3.06 10.73
C VAL A 97 -20.05 -2.19 11.20
N ARG A 98 -19.73 -0.93 11.48
CA ARG A 98 -20.68 0.16 11.78
C ARG A 98 -20.45 1.39 10.91
N PHE A 99 -19.22 1.60 10.46
CA PHE A 99 -18.88 2.73 9.61
C PHE A 99 -18.12 2.26 8.37
N ILE A 100 -18.46 2.84 7.23
CA ILE A 100 -17.79 2.66 5.95
C ILE A 100 -17.27 4.03 5.54
N ASP A 101 -15.96 4.19 5.51
CA ASP A 101 -15.32 5.38 4.97
C ASP A 101 -14.71 5.02 3.62
N TYR A 102 -14.90 5.84 2.57
CA TYR A 102 -14.33 5.55 1.26
C TYR A 102 -13.99 6.82 0.45
N THR A 103 -13.06 6.65 -0.48
CA THR A 103 -12.71 7.66 -1.48
C THR A 103 -12.54 6.99 -2.84
N ARG A 104 -13.15 7.58 -3.87
CA ARG A 104 -12.88 7.21 -5.26
C ARG A 104 -11.49 7.69 -5.64
N THR A 105 -10.79 6.94 -6.47
CA THR A 105 -9.47 7.28 -6.96
C THR A 105 -9.43 7.19 -8.50
N GLY A 106 -8.66 8.08 -9.11
CA GLY A 106 -8.51 8.15 -10.56
C GLY A 106 -7.39 7.29 -11.11
N SER A 107 -6.51 6.76 -10.23
CA SER A 107 -5.37 5.95 -10.65
C SER A 107 -4.96 4.93 -9.59
N ASP A 108 -4.18 3.95 -10.03
CA ASP A 108 -3.60 2.93 -9.14
C ASP A 108 -2.56 3.54 -8.18
N PHE A 109 -1.83 4.56 -8.66
CA PHE A 109 -0.91 5.32 -7.84
C PHE A 109 -1.62 6.06 -6.71
N GLU A 110 -2.69 6.78 -7.03
CA GLU A 110 -3.51 7.49 -6.04
C GLU A 110 -4.11 6.53 -5.01
N SER A 111 -4.65 5.40 -5.46
CA SER A 111 -5.16 4.34 -4.58
C SER A 111 -4.09 3.83 -3.62
N THR A 112 -2.89 3.59 -4.14
CA THR A 112 -1.77 3.06 -3.35
C THR A 112 -1.28 4.10 -2.34
N LEU A 113 -1.16 5.37 -2.74
CA LEU A 113 -0.74 6.46 -1.88
C LEU A 113 -1.75 6.72 -0.76
N LEU A 114 -3.05 6.74 -1.09
CA LEU A 114 -4.11 6.94 -0.09
C LEU A 114 -4.16 5.76 0.89
N LEU A 115 -4.08 4.52 0.39
CA LEU A 115 -4.02 3.33 1.23
C LEU A 115 -2.81 3.35 2.16
N TYR A 116 -1.64 3.77 1.68
CA TYR A 116 -0.46 3.92 2.51
C TYR A 116 -0.64 4.98 3.60
N LYS A 117 -1.18 6.16 3.26
CA LYS A 117 -1.48 7.22 4.23
C LYS A 117 -2.45 6.73 5.31
N ALA A 118 -3.56 6.09 4.90
CA ALA A 118 -4.55 5.55 5.82
C ALA A 118 -3.98 4.43 6.71
N SER A 119 -3.17 3.54 6.14
CA SER A 119 -2.51 2.47 6.90
C SER A 119 -1.49 3.01 7.90
N ARG A 120 -0.75 4.05 7.52
CA ARG A 120 0.21 4.71 8.42
C ARG A 120 -0.46 5.37 9.61
N GLU A 121 -1.60 6.00 9.36
CA GLU A 121 -2.41 6.62 10.41
C GLU A 121 -3.03 5.59 11.35
N ALA A 122 -3.52 4.47 10.80
CA ALA A 122 -4.18 3.41 11.57
C ALA A 122 -3.21 2.55 12.38
N PHE A 123 -2.04 2.22 11.82
CA PHE A 123 -1.17 1.17 12.33
C PHE A 123 0.26 1.64 12.62
N GLY A 124 0.60 2.88 12.30
CA GLY A 124 1.97 3.38 12.35
C GLY A 124 2.78 3.05 11.09
N ALA A 125 3.92 3.74 10.93
CA ALA A 125 4.68 3.73 9.68
C ALA A 125 5.32 2.36 9.36
N GLU A 126 5.83 1.66 10.36
CA GLU A 126 6.49 0.36 10.16
C GLU A 126 5.48 -0.73 9.81
N GLU A 127 4.40 -0.80 10.56
CA GLU A 127 3.35 -1.79 10.33
C GLU A 127 2.65 -1.55 8.98
N ALA A 128 2.41 -0.30 8.58
CA ALA A 128 1.88 0.03 7.27
C ALA A 128 2.79 -0.47 6.14
N ARG A 129 4.11 -0.28 6.24
CA ARG A 129 5.07 -0.80 5.25
C ARG A 129 5.05 -2.32 5.18
N ARG A 130 4.98 -3.00 6.33
CA ARG A 130 4.93 -4.46 6.42
C ARG A 130 3.65 -5.01 5.78
N ARG A 131 2.47 -4.49 6.13
CA ARG A 131 1.17 -4.93 5.62
C ARG A 131 1.04 -4.70 4.11
N LEU A 132 1.55 -3.59 3.62
CA LEU A 132 1.53 -3.24 2.20
C LEU A 132 2.71 -3.81 1.42
N ARG A 133 3.63 -4.53 2.07
CA ARG A 133 4.84 -5.10 1.48
C ARG A 133 5.68 -4.06 0.73
N LEU A 134 5.80 -2.86 1.30
CA LEU A 134 6.59 -1.77 0.74
C LEU A 134 8.05 -1.95 1.15
N TYR A 135 8.82 -2.56 0.28
CA TYR A 135 10.26 -2.70 0.46
C TYR A 135 10.99 -1.52 -0.19
N PRO A 136 12.10 -1.05 0.40
CA PRO A 136 12.92 -0.05 -0.25
C PRO A 136 13.44 -0.59 -1.59
N PRO A 137 13.43 0.24 -2.67
CA PRO A 137 13.99 -0.16 -3.95
C PRO A 137 15.50 -0.37 -3.85
N TYR A 138 16.06 -1.05 -4.83
CA TYR A 138 17.49 -1.18 -5.00
C TYR A 138 18.03 -0.14 -5.98
N PHE A 139 19.28 0.17 -5.82
CA PHE A 139 20.02 1.12 -6.64
C PHE A 139 21.38 0.52 -7.00
N LEU A 140 21.95 0.98 -8.10
CA LEU A 140 23.37 0.78 -8.38
C LEU A 140 24.13 1.96 -7.86
N ARG A 141 25.21 1.71 -7.15
CA ARG A 141 26.18 2.71 -6.73
C ARG A 141 27.49 2.50 -7.43
N ILE A 142 28.05 3.59 -7.97
CA ILE A 142 29.39 3.64 -8.58
C ILE A 142 30.26 4.51 -7.68
N THR A 143 31.28 3.93 -7.06
CA THR A 143 32.18 4.67 -6.18
C THR A 143 33.24 5.40 -6.99
N MET A 144 32.99 6.67 -7.31
CA MET A 144 33.93 7.50 -8.10
C MET A 144 35.09 8.10 -7.26
N SER A 145 34.95 8.05 -5.94
CA SER A 145 35.99 8.58 -5.02
C SER A 145 37.20 7.69 -4.87
N HIS A 146 37.19 6.49 -5.42
CA HIS A 146 38.30 5.55 -5.39
C HIS A 146 38.97 5.47 -6.77
N PRO A 147 40.33 5.39 -6.86
CA PRO A 147 41.05 5.25 -8.14
C PRO A 147 40.59 4.07 -9.01
N HIS A 148 40.06 3.04 -8.36
CA HIS A 148 39.42 1.89 -9.00
C HIS A 148 37.93 1.86 -8.67
N PRO A 149 37.06 2.50 -9.46
CA PRO A 149 35.62 2.55 -9.20
C PRO A 149 34.98 1.17 -9.09
N ARG A 150 34.02 1.05 -8.19
CA ARG A 150 33.20 -0.17 -8.00
C ARG A 150 31.76 0.09 -8.36
N VAL A 151 31.12 -0.92 -8.96
CA VAL A 151 29.68 -0.95 -9.17
C VAL A 151 29.07 -2.02 -8.27
N TYR A 152 28.09 -1.67 -7.46
CA TYR A 152 27.38 -2.63 -6.60
C TYR A 152 25.94 -2.22 -6.35
N SER A 153 25.08 -3.22 -6.05
CA SER A 153 23.68 -3.00 -5.69
C SER A 153 23.56 -2.62 -4.22
N THR A 154 22.68 -1.65 -3.91
CA THR A 154 22.38 -1.23 -2.54
C THR A 154 20.94 -0.76 -2.40
N ASN A 155 20.33 -0.94 -1.24
CA ASN A 155 19.06 -0.33 -0.87
C ASN A 155 19.22 0.76 0.20
N ARG A 156 20.45 1.14 0.51
CA ARG A 156 20.77 2.21 1.45
C ARG A 156 21.27 3.44 0.70
N LEU A 157 20.59 4.56 0.91
CA LEU A 157 20.94 5.84 0.35
C LEU A 157 21.39 6.81 1.44
N SER A 158 22.41 7.59 1.16
CA SER A 158 22.83 8.73 1.96
C SER A 158 22.87 9.98 1.09
N LYS A 159 22.76 11.15 1.68
CA LYS A 159 22.87 12.42 0.93
C LYS A 159 24.17 12.51 0.12
N LYS A 160 25.27 11.98 0.67
CA LYS A 160 26.60 11.98 0.00
C LYS A 160 26.68 11.02 -1.18
N SER A 161 25.89 9.92 -1.15
CA SER A 161 25.96 8.90 -2.21
C SER A 161 24.96 9.11 -3.35
N LEU A 162 24.04 10.08 -3.24
CA LEU A 162 23.01 10.30 -4.26
C LEU A 162 23.57 10.58 -5.65
N ALA A 163 24.63 11.36 -5.76
CA ALA A 163 25.25 11.71 -7.03
C ALA A 163 25.92 10.50 -7.74
N GLU A 164 26.25 9.46 -6.99
CA GLU A 164 26.89 8.24 -7.47
C GLU A 164 25.92 7.05 -7.55
N THR A 165 24.59 7.32 -7.51
CA THR A 165 23.56 6.29 -7.37
C THR A 165 22.57 6.37 -8.51
N PHE A 166 22.28 5.22 -9.15
CA PHE A 166 21.42 5.07 -10.31
C PHE A 166 20.27 4.11 -10.00
N GLY A 167 19.09 4.37 -10.49
CA GLY A 167 17.88 3.60 -10.26
C GLY A 167 16.66 4.48 -10.02
N PRO A 168 15.58 3.99 -9.45
CA PRO A 168 15.42 2.77 -8.66
C PRO A 168 15.20 1.48 -9.47
N PHE A 169 15.56 0.34 -8.88
CA PHE A 169 15.25 -1.00 -9.41
C PHE A 169 14.24 -1.71 -8.49
N PRO A 170 13.31 -2.50 -9.05
CA PRO A 170 12.24 -3.13 -8.27
C PRO A 170 12.72 -4.26 -7.35
N SER A 171 13.90 -4.84 -7.59
CA SER A 171 14.49 -5.89 -6.78
C SER A 171 16.02 -5.89 -6.87
N ARG A 172 16.67 -6.56 -5.91
CA ARG A 172 18.11 -6.78 -5.91
C ARG A 172 18.56 -7.50 -7.19
N ALA A 173 17.88 -8.58 -7.56
CA ALA A 173 18.20 -9.33 -8.77
C ALA A 173 18.08 -8.50 -10.06
N ALA A 174 17.12 -7.55 -10.13
CA ALA A 174 17.02 -6.64 -11.26
C ALA A 174 18.20 -5.64 -11.32
N ALA A 175 18.61 -5.12 -10.16
CA ALA A 175 19.78 -4.23 -10.07
C ALA A 175 21.08 -4.98 -10.43
N GLU A 176 21.25 -6.21 -9.94
CA GLU A 176 22.46 -7.02 -10.23
C GLU A 176 22.55 -7.39 -11.71
N ARG A 177 21.46 -7.84 -12.35
CA ARG A 177 21.47 -8.10 -13.82
C ARG A 177 21.83 -6.87 -14.64
N TYR A 178 21.35 -5.70 -14.22
CA TYR A 178 21.69 -4.44 -14.91
C TYR A 178 23.15 -4.07 -14.64
N ALA A 179 23.63 -4.27 -13.41
CA ALA A 179 25.04 -4.08 -13.07
C ALA A 179 25.96 -4.95 -13.94
N ASP A 180 25.63 -6.24 -14.09
CA ASP A 180 26.40 -7.16 -14.91
C ASP A 180 26.48 -6.67 -16.37
N ALA A 181 25.37 -6.23 -16.94
CA ALA A 181 25.35 -5.68 -18.30
C ALA A 181 26.21 -4.43 -18.45
N VAL A 182 26.19 -3.53 -17.45
CA VAL A 182 27.05 -2.34 -17.42
C VAL A 182 28.54 -2.70 -17.29
N LEU A 183 28.87 -3.64 -16.41
CA LEU A 183 30.22 -4.10 -16.19
C LEU A 183 30.80 -4.76 -17.45
N ASP A 184 30.00 -5.52 -18.20
CA ASP A 184 30.40 -6.13 -19.46
C ASP A 184 30.57 -5.09 -20.57
N LEU A 185 29.61 -4.17 -20.70
CA LEU A 185 29.61 -3.17 -21.76
C LEU A 185 30.82 -2.23 -21.66
N PHE A 186 31.16 -1.82 -20.44
CA PHE A 186 32.24 -0.84 -20.18
C PHE A 186 33.54 -1.51 -19.74
N LEU A 187 33.63 -2.83 -19.71
CA LEU A 187 34.77 -3.60 -19.28
C LEU A 187 35.28 -3.18 -17.88
N LEU A 188 34.32 -2.93 -16.98
CA LEU A 188 34.62 -2.52 -15.62
C LEU A 188 34.97 -3.72 -14.75
N ARG A 189 35.74 -3.49 -13.70
CA ARG A 189 36.17 -4.55 -12.80
C ARG A 189 34.98 -5.19 -12.06
N ARG A 190 35.04 -6.52 -11.89
CA ARG A 190 34.03 -7.32 -11.16
C ARG A 190 34.47 -7.69 -9.74
N CYS A 191 35.77 -7.55 -9.41
CA CYS A 191 36.28 -7.92 -8.09
C CYS A 191 35.80 -6.95 -7.00
N HIS A 192 35.66 -7.47 -5.79
CA HIS A 192 35.26 -6.69 -4.60
C HIS A 192 36.46 -6.31 -3.72
N GLU A 193 37.67 -6.64 -4.13
CA GLU A 193 38.90 -6.37 -3.40
C GLU A 193 39.21 -4.87 -3.37
N ASP A 194 39.86 -4.41 -2.30
CA ASP A 194 40.38 -3.07 -2.20
C ASP A 194 41.76 -3.06 -2.91
N LEU A 195 41.73 -2.57 -4.15
CA LEU A 195 42.93 -2.44 -4.94
C LEU A 195 43.70 -1.18 -4.54
N SER A 196 44.99 -1.31 -4.28
CA SER A 196 45.89 -0.15 -4.17
C SER A 196 46.19 0.39 -5.55
N PRO A 197 46.34 1.73 -5.73
CA PRO A 197 46.87 2.29 -6.96
C PRO A 197 48.31 1.85 -7.12
N HIS A 198 48.53 0.84 -7.95
CA HIS A 198 49.87 0.36 -8.28
C HIS A 198 50.03 0.40 -9.79
N PRO A 199 51.24 0.79 -10.31
CA PRO A 199 51.46 0.89 -11.74
C PRO A 199 51.34 -0.43 -12.51
N GLU A 200 51.30 -1.56 -11.81
CA GLU A 200 51.17 -2.90 -12.42
C GLU A 200 49.72 -3.48 -12.39
N HIS A 201 48.74 -2.69 -12.01
CA HIS A 201 47.34 -3.09 -12.01
C HIS A 201 46.56 -2.44 -13.15
#